data_7071b58e3baa0baf661a4edd93a7a8c2
#
_entry.id   7071b58e3baa0baf661a4edd93a7a8c2
#
_cell.length_a   1.000
_cell.length_b   1.000
_cell.length_c   1.000
_cell.angle_alpha   90.00
_cell.angle_beta   90.00
_cell.angle_gamma   90.00
#
_symmetry.space_group_name_H-M   'P 1'
#
loop_
_entity.id
_entity.type
_entity.pdbx_description
1 polymer ?
#
loop_
_entity_poly.entity_id
_entity_poly.type
_entity_poly.pdbx_seq_one_letter_code
_entity_poly.pdbx_strand_id
1 'polypeptide(L)'
;MRVYVAGYAHLVPPRRDIDRLQQIEELFADLWQVPLYSGLRAGLRPPIDCFRTEDPPTLTVVAELAGVDPASIVIDVAEHQLTISGERPRPAGPSRVFQQMEIDYGSFERHVPLPDPVDVDGVAAVLESGMLTITLPLAETGIVVRHVTIVVRSGP
;
A
#
# COMPACT_ATOMS: atom_id res chain seq x y z
N MET A 1 2.99 -38.38 15.58
CA MET A 1 3.03 -38.24 14.12
C MET A 1 4.48 -38.07 13.69
N ARG A 2 5.08 -39.08 13.06
CA ARG A 2 6.48 -39.06 12.60
C ARG A 2 6.49 -38.62 11.14
N VAL A 3 7.18 -37.51 10.83
CA VAL A 3 7.42 -37.05 9.47
C VAL A 3 8.70 -37.72 8.97
N TYR A 4 8.59 -38.49 7.89
CA TYR A 4 9.75 -39.06 7.19
C TYR A 4 10.19 -38.05 6.10
N VAL A 5 11.43 -37.58 6.21
CA VAL A 5 12.09 -36.80 5.16
C VAL A 5 12.81 -37.77 4.26
N ALA A 6 12.38 -37.87 2.99
CA ALA A 6 13.07 -38.67 1.99
C ALA A 6 14.42 -38.03 1.66
N GLY A 7 15.50 -38.84 1.80
CA GLY A 7 16.86 -38.39 1.48
C GLY A 7 17.05 -38.13 0.00
N TYR A 8 17.47 -36.93 -0.34
CA TYR A 8 17.98 -36.59 -1.66
C TYR A 8 19.45 -37.04 -1.77
N ALA A 9 19.74 -37.83 -2.79
CA ALA A 9 21.09 -38.18 -3.17
C ALA A 9 21.84 -36.91 -3.61
N HIS A 10 22.91 -36.54 -2.91
CA HIS A 10 23.76 -35.41 -3.26
C HIS A 10 24.50 -35.71 -4.58
N LEU A 11 24.08 -35.06 -5.68
CA LEU A 11 24.96 -34.79 -6.80
C LEU A 11 25.90 -33.66 -6.38
N VAL A 12 27.17 -33.98 -6.17
CA VAL A 12 28.20 -32.97 -5.89
C VAL A 12 28.55 -32.27 -7.21
N PRO A 13 28.22 -30.98 -7.39
CA PRO A 13 28.58 -30.25 -8.59
C PRO A 13 30.10 -29.99 -8.65
N PRO A 14 30.68 -29.76 -9.87
CA PRO A 14 32.10 -29.47 -10.01
C PRO A 14 32.50 -28.18 -9.25
N ARG A 15 33.69 -28.15 -8.67
CA ARG A 15 34.18 -27.10 -7.74
C ARG A 15 33.94 -25.64 -8.19
N ARG A 16 33.87 -25.36 -9.49
CA ARG A 16 33.61 -23.99 -10.01
C ARG A 16 32.18 -23.51 -9.81
N ASP A 17 31.22 -24.43 -9.69
CA ASP A 17 29.82 -24.08 -9.46
C ASP A 17 29.52 -23.93 -7.98
N ILE A 18 30.30 -24.58 -7.10
CA ILE A 18 30.18 -24.46 -5.64
C ILE A 18 30.56 -23.03 -5.19
N ASP A 19 31.62 -22.45 -5.74
CA ASP A 19 32.04 -21.08 -5.40
C ASP A 19 30.99 -20.04 -5.82
N ARG A 20 30.32 -20.26 -6.96
CA ARG A 20 29.22 -19.38 -7.41
C ARG A 20 27.96 -19.52 -6.55
N LEU A 21 27.61 -20.74 -6.16
CA LEU A 21 26.47 -20.98 -5.27
C LEU A 21 26.72 -20.41 -3.89
N GLN A 22 27.93 -20.55 -3.34
CA GLN A 22 28.29 -19.92 -2.08
C GLN A 22 28.26 -18.40 -2.13
N GLN A 23 28.75 -17.79 -3.23
CA GLN A 23 28.63 -16.33 -3.42
C GLN A 23 27.16 -15.87 -3.52
N ILE A 24 26.30 -16.66 -4.14
CA ILE A 24 24.86 -16.38 -4.23
C ILE A 24 24.21 -16.56 -2.86
N GLU A 25 24.56 -17.61 -2.11
CA GLU A 25 24.05 -17.85 -0.74
C GLU A 25 24.53 -16.76 0.21
N GLU A 26 25.78 -16.31 0.12
CA GLU A 26 26.28 -15.18 0.90
C GLU A 26 25.54 -13.87 0.53
N LEU A 27 25.30 -13.63 -0.77
CA LEU A 27 24.53 -12.46 -1.21
C LEU A 27 23.07 -12.50 -0.72
N PHE A 28 22.45 -13.68 -0.73
CA PHE A 28 21.12 -13.85 -0.16
C PHE A 28 21.14 -13.79 1.37
N ALA A 29 22.15 -14.35 2.04
CA ALA A 29 22.30 -14.25 3.48
C ALA A 29 22.49 -12.80 3.94
N ASP A 30 23.25 -12.00 3.19
CA ASP A 30 23.38 -10.57 3.42
C ASP A 30 22.08 -9.80 3.16
N LEU A 31 21.30 -10.21 2.17
CA LEU A 31 19.97 -9.64 1.91
C LEU A 31 18.95 -9.97 3.01
N TRP A 32 19.08 -11.13 3.68
CA TRP A 32 18.22 -11.53 4.78
C TRP A 32 18.75 -11.07 6.16
N GLN A 33 20.06 -10.85 6.29
CA GLN A 33 20.71 -10.37 7.53
C GLN A 33 20.86 -8.85 7.59
N VAL A 34 20.60 -8.12 6.50
CA VAL A 34 20.33 -6.72 6.65
C VAL A 34 19.03 -6.64 7.44
N PRO A 35 19.05 -6.33 8.75
CA PRO A 35 17.86 -5.77 9.35
C PRO A 35 17.64 -4.57 8.44
N LEU A 36 16.60 -4.60 7.65
CA LEU A 36 16.03 -3.39 7.05
C LEU A 36 15.61 -2.51 8.23
N TYR A 37 16.59 -2.07 8.96
CA TYR A 37 16.51 -0.96 9.88
C TYR A 37 16.17 0.20 8.98
N SER A 38 14.92 0.40 8.87
CA SER A 38 14.14 1.35 8.12
C SER A 38 14.49 2.81 8.40
N GLY A 39 15.76 3.13 8.45
CA GLY A 39 16.23 4.51 8.31
C GLY A 39 16.00 5.07 6.90
N LEU A 40 15.61 4.21 5.94
CA LEU A 40 15.37 4.58 4.53
C LEU A 40 14.09 3.97 3.96
N ARG A 41 13.19 3.38 4.74
CA ARG A 41 11.83 3.11 4.25
C ARG A 41 11.20 4.45 3.97
N ALA A 42 11.07 4.78 2.71
CA ALA A 42 10.06 5.75 2.29
C ALA A 42 8.78 5.38 3.05
N GLY A 43 8.23 6.32 3.84
CA GLY A 43 7.16 6.06 4.82
C GLY A 43 6.02 5.16 4.31
N LEU A 44 5.02 4.95 5.08
CA LEU A 44 3.84 4.15 4.70
C LEU A 44 3.39 4.53 3.27
N ARG A 45 3.30 3.52 2.39
CA ARG A 45 2.84 3.71 1.02
C ARG A 45 1.67 2.76 0.72
N PRO A 46 0.44 3.14 1.05
CA PRO A 46 -0.74 2.31 0.82
C PRO A 46 -0.86 1.88 -0.64
N PRO A 47 -1.17 0.61 -0.94
CA PRO A 47 -1.52 0.15 -2.28
C PRO A 47 -2.76 0.88 -2.80
N ILE A 48 -2.79 1.15 -4.11
CA ILE A 48 -3.91 1.83 -4.77
C ILE A 48 -4.20 1.14 -6.09
N ASP A 49 -5.49 0.86 -6.32
CA ASP A 49 -6.04 0.51 -7.61
C ASP A 49 -6.81 1.70 -8.19
N CYS A 50 -6.70 1.92 -9.49
CA CYS A 50 -7.43 2.94 -10.21
C CYS A 50 -8.03 2.35 -11.48
N PHE A 51 -9.34 2.50 -11.68
CA PHE A 51 -10.03 1.98 -12.86
C PHE A 51 -11.18 2.90 -13.28
N ARG A 52 -11.56 2.80 -14.55
CA ARG A 52 -12.64 3.56 -15.17
C ARG A 52 -13.82 2.66 -15.51
N THR A 53 -15.02 3.21 -15.36
CA THR A 53 -16.27 2.66 -15.87
C THR A 53 -16.90 3.65 -16.86
N GLU A 54 -17.70 3.15 -17.82
CA GLU A 54 -18.22 3.98 -18.93
C GLU A 54 -19.69 4.37 -18.78
N ASP A 55 -20.45 3.68 -17.96
CA ASP A 55 -21.89 3.94 -17.80
C ASP A 55 -22.30 3.92 -16.32
N PRO A 56 -22.37 5.07 -15.65
CA PRO A 56 -21.90 6.41 -16.09
C PRO A 56 -20.37 6.50 -16.13
N PRO A 57 -19.82 7.43 -16.94
CA PRO A 57 -18.38 7.66 -17.03
C PRO A 57 -17.80 8.08 -15.67
N THR A 58 -17.00 7.20 -15.05
CA THR A 58 -16.55 7.38 -13.67
C THR A 58 -15.14 6.81 -13.50
N LEU A 59 -14.26 7.55 -12.85
CA LEU A 59 -12.98 7.05 -12.36
C LEU A 59 -13.15 6.61 -10.90
N THR A 60 -12.71 5.41 -10.57
CA THR A 60 -12.73 4.89 -9.19
C THR A 60 -11.32 4.63 -8.73
N VAL A 61 -11.00 5.16 -7.55
CA VAL A 61 -9.73 4.89 -6.87
C VAL A 61 -10.02 4.13 -5.59
N VAL A 62 -9.35 3.00 -5.41
CA VAL A 62 -9.45 2.16 -4.20
C VAL A 62 -8.09 2.14 -3.52
N ALA A 63 -8.02 2.52 -2.25
CA ALA A 63 -6.78 2.50 -1.46
C ALA A 63 -6.92 1.57 -0.25
N GLU A 64 -5.91 0.73 0.01
CA GLU A 64 -5.85 -0.09 1.21
C GLU A 64 -5.32 0.73 2.40
N LEU A 65 -6.21 1.06 3.34
CA LEU A 65 -5.93 1.90 4.50
C LEU A 65 -6.18 1.18 5.83
N ALA A 66 -6.03 -0.14 5.86
CA ALA A 66 -6.20 -0.91 7.09
C ALA A 66 -5.31 -0.36 8.22
N GLY A 67 -5.92 -0.07 9.37
CA GLY A 67 -5.23 0.47 10.55
C GLY A 67 -4.84 1.96 10.47
N VAL A 68 -5.24 2.67 9.42
CA VAL A 68 -5.14 4.12 9.34
C VAL A 68 -6.21 4.75 10.22
N ASP A 69 -5.88 5.84 10.93
CA ASP A 69 -6.87 6.61 11.68
C ASP A 69 -7.81 7.34 10.70
N PRO A 70 -9.11 7.02 10.67
CA PRO A 70 -10.06 7.67 9.78
C PRO A 70 -10.10 9.19 9.92
N ALA A 71 -9.85 9.70 11.14
CA ALA A 71 -9.84 11.14 11.40
C ALA A 71 -8.63 11.86 10.81
N SER A 72 -7.57 11.11 10.47
CA SER A 72 -6.37 11.66 9.84
C SER A 72 -6.43 11.71 8.32
N ILE A 73 -7.44 11.04 7.70
CA ILE A 73 -7.50 10.91 6.25
C ILE A 73 -7.96 12.22 5.63
N VAL A 74 -7.15 12.75 4.73
CA VAL A 74 -7.47 13.94 3.91
C VAL A 74 -7.44 13.53 2.45
N ILE A 75 -8.44 13.99 1.70
CA ILE A 75 -8.59 13.77 0.26
C ILE A 75 -8.68 15.14 -0.41
N ASP A 76 -7.68 15.45 -1.22
CA ASP A 76 -7.66 16.65 -2.04
C ASP A 76 -7.78 16.27 -3.53
N VAL A 77 -8.75 16.87 -4.20
CA VAL A 77 -8.98 16.65 -5.63
C VAL A 77 -8.66 17.95 -6.37
N ALA A 78 -7.70 17.87 -7.25
CA ALA A 78 -7.37 18.92 -8.21
C ALA A 78 -7.69 18.44 -9.63
N GLU A 79 -7.60 19.34 -10.59
CA GLU A 79 -7.99 19.10 -11.99
C GLU A 79 -7.44 17.81 -12.59
N HIS A 80 -6.17 17.52 -12.33
CA HIS A 80 -5.46 16.34 -12.87
C HIS A 80 -4.77 15.50 -11.81
N GLN A 81 -5.10 15.70 -10.54
CA GLN A 81 -4.46 15.00 -9.45
C GLN A 81 -5.41 14.78 -8.28
N LEU A 82 -5.45 13.55 -7.80
CA LEU A 82 -6.01 13.19 -6.50
C LEU A 82 -4.85 13.00 -5.51
N THR A 83 -4.93 13.63 -4.36
CA THR A 83 -4.00 13.40 -3.25
C THR A 83 -4.75 12.77 -2.08
N ILE A 84 -4.21 11.67 -1.56
CA ILE A 84 -4.72 10.99 -0.38
C ILE A 84 -3.61 10.99 0.66
N SER A 85 -3.86 11.57 1.82
CA SER A 85 -2.91 11.58 2.94
C SER A 85 -3.56 11.12 4.24
N GLY A 86 -2.74 10.71 5.21
CA GLY A 86 -3.22 10.24 6.50
C GLY A 86 -2.10 9.65 7.35
N GLU A 87 -2.47 9.01 8.46
CA GLU A 87 -1.54 8.40 9.38
C GLU A 87 -2.04 7.02 9.85
N ARG A 88 -1.16 6.02 9.78
CA ARG A 88 -1.34 4.74 10.46
C ARG A 88 -0.56 4.78 11.77
N PRO A 89 -1.23 4.99 12.92
CA PRO A 89 -0.56 5.10 14.20
C PRO A 89 0.05 3.78 14.60
N ARG A 90 1.25 3.81 15.20
CA ARG A 90 1.83 2.62 15.81
C ARG A 90 1.06 2.30 17.09
N PRO A 91 0.59 1.04 17.26
CA PRO A 91 -0.12 0.67 18.48
C PRO A 91 0.74 0.96 19.72
N ALA A 92 0.19 1.70 20.68
CA ALA A 92 0.80 1.93 21.98
C ALA A 92 0.91 0.60 22.77
N GLY A 93 1.91 0.48 23.63
CA GLY A 93 2.06 -0.70 24.45
C GLY A 93 3.39 -0.73 25.20
N PRO A 94 3.62 -1.73 26.06
CA PRO A 94 4.86 -1.89 26.78
C PRO A 94 6.04 -2.06 25.82
N SER A 95 7.26 -1.90 26.34
CA SER A 95 8.49 -2.15 25.56
C SER A 95 8.41 -3.52 24.87
N ARG A 96 8.62 -3.54 23.56
CA ARG A 96 8.52 -4.76 22.73
C ARG A 96 9.85 -5.03 22.07
N VAL A 97 10.23 -6.30 22.07
CA VAL A 97 11.34 -6.81 21.24
C VAL A 97 10.70 -7.45 20.01
N PHE A 98 10.84 -6.81 18.86
CA PHE A 98 10.28 -7.34 17.61
C PHE A 98 11.19 -8.46 17.09
N GLN A 99 10.58 -9.56 16.69
CA GLN A 99 11.24 -10.64 15.98
C GLN A 99 11.09 -10.51 14.46
N GLN A 100 10.02 -9.86 14.03
CA GLN A 100 9.73 -9.56 12.63
C GLN A 100 8.90 -8.29 12.54
N MET A 101 9.20 -7.41 11.58
CA MET A 101 8.50 -6.15 11.35
C MET A 101 8.25 -5.99 9.85
N GLU A 102 7.01 -6.17 9.42
CA GLU A 102 6.58 -6.05 8.02
C GLU A 102 5.53 -4.96 7.83
N ILE A 103 4.85 -4.57 8.91
CA ILE A 103 3.80 -3.56 8.85
C ILE A 103 4.43 -2.16 8.93
N ASP A 104 4.15 -1.35 7.93
CA ASP A 104 4.57 0.05 7.90
C ASP A 104 3.58 0.92 8.67
N TYR A 105 4.11 1.82 9.50
CA TYR A 105 3.37 2.80 10.30
C TYR A 105 3.85 4.22 9.98
N GLY A 106 3.07 5.20 10.33
CA GLY A 106 3.37 6.62 10.18
C GLY A 106 2.51 7.30 9.14
N SER A 107 2.88 8.52 8.82
CA SER A 107 2.19 9.35 7.84
C SER A 107 2.44 8.86 6.42
N PHE A 108 1.46 9.06 5.55
CA PHE A 108 1.59 8.79 4.13
C PHE A 108 0.97 9.92 3.31
N GLU A 109 1.42 10.01 2.07
CA GLU A 109 0.83 10.84 1.02
C GLU A 109 0.91 10.09 -0.31
N ARG A 110 -0.21 9.98 -1.02
CA ARG A 110 -0.33 9.33 -2.31
C ARG A 110 -0.91 10.27 -3.33
N HIS A 111 -0.17 10.47 -4.42
CA HIS A 111 -0.60 11.23 -5.58
C HIS A 111 -1.05 10.27 -6.67
N VAL A 112 -2.27 10.43 -7.13
CA VAL A 112 -2.87 9.67 -8.21
C VAL A 112 -3.15 10.63 -9.36
N PRO A 113 -2.46 10.50 -10.50
CA PRO A 113 -2.74 11.33 -11.67
C PRO A 113 -4.13 10.98 -12.22
N LEU A 114 -4.91 12.00 -12.54
CA LEU A 114 -6.23 11.87 -13.16
C LEU A 114 -6.09 12.11 -14.66
N PRO A 115 -6.34 11.11 -15.52
CA PRO A 115 -6.17 11.23 -16.96
C PRO A 115 -7.20 12.15 -17.60
N ASP A 116 -8.39 12.25 -17.01
CA ASP A 116 -9.53 13.03 -17.47
C ASP A 116 -9.98 14.02 -16.40
N PRO A 117 -10.54 15.18 -16.77
CA PRO A 117 -11.13 16.09 -15.80
C PRO A 117 -12.32 15.44 -15.07
N VAL A 118 -12.43 15.70 -13.76
CA VAL A 118 -13.47 15.15 -12.90
C VAL A 118 -14.45 16.22 -12.44
N ASP A 119 -15.72 15.83 -12.27
CA ASP A 119 -16.71 16.66 -11.59
C ASP A 119 -16.47 16.60 -10.08
N VAL A 120 -15.82 17.63 -9.55
CA VAL A 120 -15.44 17.69 -8.13
C VAL A 120 -16.65 17.74 -7.20
N ASP A 121 -17.77 18.29 -7.64
CA ASP A 121 -19.00 18.37 -6.85
C ASP A 121 -19.69 17.00 -6.71
N GLY A 122 -19.44 16.09 -7.64
CA GLY A 122 -19.94 14.71 -7.62
C GLY A 122 -19.01 13.71 -6.94
N VAL A 123 -17.84 14.13 -6.45
CA VAL A 123 -16.88 13.20 -5.81
C VAL A 123 -17.42 12.67 -4.48
N ALA A 124 -17.37 11.36 -4.32
CA ALA A 124 -17.74 10.68 -3.08
C ALA A 124 -16.62 9.76 -2.61
N ALA A 125 -16.48 9.63 -1.28
CA ALA A 125 -15.50 8.74 -0.67
C ALA A 125 -16.15 7.93 0.46
N VAL A 126 -15.89 6.61 0.46
CA VAL A 126 -16.37 5.66 1.47
C VAL A 126 -15.20 4.84 1.99
N LEU A 127 -15.02 4.83 3.31
CA LEU A 127 -14.07 3.94 3.99
C LEU A 127 -14.86 2.81 4.65
N GLU A 128 -14.61 1.59 4.19
CA GLU A 128 -15.25 0.39 4.73
C GLU A 128 -14.23 -0.74 4.84
N SER A 129 -14.19 -1.40 6.00
CA SER A 129 -13.26 -2.53 6.27
C SER A 129 -11.80 -2.25 5.92
N GLY A 130 -11.33 -1.00 6.10
CA GLY A 130 -9.97 -0.59 5.79
C GLY A 130 -9.70 -0.31 4.32
N MET A 131 -10.72 -0.39 3.45
CA MET A 131 -10.64 -0.02 2.04
C MET A 131 -11.31 1.33 1.82
N LEU A 132 -10.56 2.31 1.34
CA LEU A 132 -11.08 3.61 0.93
C LEU A 132 -11.42 3.57 -0.56
N THR A 133 -12.69 3.72 -0.88
CA THR A 133 -13.16 3.84 -2.27
C THR A 133 -13.53 5.29 -2.56
N ILE A 134 -12.91 5.89 -3.55
CA ILE A 134 -13.17 7.25 -4.02
C ILE A 134 -13.77 7.15 -5.42
N THR A 135 -14.97 7.67 -5.59
CA THR A 135 -15.71 7.71 -6.85
C THR A 135 -15.64 9.12 -7.41
N LEU A 136 -15.11 9.26 -8.61
CA LEU A 136 -14.88 10.55 -9.29
C LEU A 136 -15.65 10.54 -10.62
N PRO A 137 -16.85 11.11 -10.69
CA PRO A 137 -17.55 11.27 -11.96
C PRO A 137 -16.70 12.09 -12.92
N LEU A 138 -16.64 11.69 -14.20
CA LEU A 138 -15.91 12.46 -15.20
C LEU A 138 -16.71 13.68 -15.62
N ALA A 139 -16.05 14.84 -15.70
CA ALA A 139 -16.67 16.07 -16.15
C ALA A 139 -16.78 16.11 -17.69
N GLU A 140 -17.90 16.58 -18.19
CA GLU A 140 -18.03 16.82 -19.64
C GLU A 140 -17.20 18.03 -20.10
N THR A 141 -16.94 19.01 -19.22
CA THR A 141 -15.95 20.12 -19.39
C THR A 141 -15.95 21.05 -18.15
N GLY A 142 -14.77 21.32 -17.52
CA GLY A 142 -14.61 22.44 -16.58
C GLY A 142 -13.96 22.11 -15.22
N ILE A 143 -13.12 23.02 -14.71
CA ILE A 143 -12.21 22.88 -13.56
C ILE A 143 -12.79 23.51 -12.29
N VAL A 144 -12.83 22.79 -11.16
CA VAL A 144 -12.93 23.36 -9.80
C VAL A 144 -12.32 22.44 -8.75
N VAL A 145 -11.53 22.98 -7.79
CA VAL A 145 -10.92 22.25 -6.66
C VAL A 145 -11.81 22.31 -5.41
N ARG A 146 -12.07 21.18 -4.72
CA ARG A 146 -12.80 21.13 -3.41
C ARG A 146 -12.37 19.98 -2.50
N HIS A 147 -12.62 20.14 -1.18
CA HIS A 147 -12.44 19.09 -0.16
C HIS A 147 -13.59 18.09 -0.15
N VAL A 148 -13.30 16.81 0.01
CA VAL A 148 -14.28 15.73 0.05
C VAL A 148 -14.42 15.18 1.47
N THR A 149 -15.66 15.04 1.95
CA THR A 149 -15.96 14.44 3.27
C THR A 149 -16.03 12.92 3.14
N ILE A 150 -15.34 12.22 4.05
CA ILE A 150 -15.34 10.75 4.09
C ILE A 150 -16.50 10.24 4.95
N VAL A 151 -17.28 9.28 4.41
CA VAL A 151 -18.24 8.51 5.18
C VAL A 151 -17.61 7.20 5.62
N VAL A 152 -17.46 7.00 6.95
CA VAL A 152 -16.96 5.75 7.51
C VAL A 152 -18.14 4.82 7.77
N ARG A 153 -18.15 3.63 7.17
CA ARG A 153 -19.10 2.57 7.49
C ARG A 153 -18.43 1.49 8.31
N SER A 154 -18.87 1.31 9.55
CA SER A 154 -18.49 0.17 10.37
C SER A 154 -19.27 -1.04 9.88
N GLY A 155 -18.58 -2.09 9.44
CA GLY A 155 -19.23 -3.37 9.13
C GLY A 155 -19.83 -4.02 10.39
N PRO A 156 -20.73 -4.96 10.25
CA PRO A 156 -21.36 -5.67 11.36
C PRO A 156 -20.38 -6.48 12.18
#